data_fbdb570c7d2a59b4401842bbd5a86f53
#
_entry.id   fbdb570c7d2a59b4401842bbd5a86f53
#
_cell.length_a   1.000
_cell.length_b   1.000
_cell.length_c   1.000
_cell.angle_alpha   90.00
_cell.angle_beta   90.00
_cell.angle_gamma   90.00
#
_symmetry.space_group_name_H-M   'P 1'
#
loop_
_entity.id
_entity.type
_entity.pdbx_description
1 polymer ?
#
loop_
_entity_poly.entity_id
_entity_poly.type
_entity_poly.pdbx_seq_one_letter_code
_entity_poly.pdbx_strand_id
1 'polypeptide(L)'
;MNIKVGNTPMIRIKYKYNGKEKYVYSKLESYNITGSIKDRVAYYIIKEAYKEKKLKKGMSIVEATSGNTGISLSAMGAFFGNPVHIFMPDWVSEERVKIMNMYNAKVTLISREQGGFKKVLEDAYEYAMKNNAFYAKQFENKNNILAHYETTGKEILEQLGNKVGGFVSGIGTGGTLIGVAKRLKETNDNVKIYALEPDKMPLLSQNKIFGEHKIEGIGDDFIPKIVDKKVIDKIMLINDNDAINMSKKIAISLGLGVGISSGANLIASILANEEINGNIVTVFPDDNKKYLSTELSEPMKYNKEYISNKIELLEYEFI
;
A
#
# COMPACT_ATOMS: atom_id res chain seq x y z
N MET A 1 -9.20 -22.00 11.27
CA MET A 1 -10.01 -20.77 11.30
C MET A 1 -9.74 -20.00 10.01
N ASN A 2 -10.78 -19.67 9.23
CA ASN A 2 -10.66 -18.94 7.98
C ASN A 2 -11.26 -17.55 8.16
N ILE A 3 -10.46 -16.54 7.93
CA ILE A 3 -10.90 -15.15 7.81
C ILE A 3 -10.94 -14.80 6.31
N LYS A 4 -11.96 -14.05 5.89
CA LYS A 4 -12.08 -13.65 4.48
C LYS A 4 -11.17 -12.46 4.21
N VAL A 5 -10.08 -12.69 3.48
CA VAL A 5 -9.13 -11.67 3.02
C VAL A 5 -8.91 -11.87 1.54
N GLY A 6 -8.83 -10.78 0.79
CA GLY A 6 -8.74 -10.83 -0.66
C GLY A 6 -10.09 -10.97 -1.36
N ASN A 7 -10.08 -11.44 -2.59
CA ASN A 7 -11.23 -11.44 -3.52
C ASN A 7 -11.90 -10.06 -3.58
N THR A 8 -11.06 -9.03 -3.65
CA THR A 8 -11.52 -7.65 -3.73
C THR A 8 -12.04 -7.32 -5.11
N PRO A 9 -13.04 -6.43 -5.22
CA PRO A 9 -13.52 -5.99 -6.51
C PRO A 9 -12.42 -5.33 -7.33
N MET A 10 -12.55 -5.42 -8.65
CA MET A 10 -11.80 -4.62 -9.60
C MET A 10 -12.76 -3.66 -10.29
N ILE A 11 -12.29 -2.44 -10.52
CA ILE A 11 -13.00 -1.44 -11.31
C ILE A 11 -12.20 -1.08 -12.54
N ARG A 12 -12.90 -0.72 -13.62
CA ARG A 12 -12.35 -0.08 -14.81
C ARG A 12 -12.72 1.40 -14.78
N ILE A 13 -11.73 2.29 -14.72
CA ILE A 13 -11.91 3.74 -14.67
C ILE A 13 -11.68 4.30 -16.06
N LYS A 14 -12.67 4.99 -16.61
CA LYS A 14 -12.57 5.75 -17.85
C LYS A 14 -12.08 7.16 -17.55
N TYR A 15 -11.09 7.62 -18.26
CA TYR A 15 -10.53 8.95 -18.11
C TYR A 15 -10.17 9.56 -19.46
N LYS A 16 -10.01 10.90 -19.48
CA LYS A 16 -9.48 11.65 -20.62
C LYS A 16 -8.19 12.35 -20.23
N TYR A 17 -7.16 12.14 -21.02
CA TYR A 17 -5.85 12.76 -20.87
C TYR A 17 -5.24 13.04 -22.23
N ASN A 18 -4.64 14.23 -22.43
CA ASN A 18 -4.10 14.67 -23.72
C ASN A 18 -5.08 14.50 -24.90
N GLY A 19 -6.37 14.77 -24.65
CA GLY A 19 -7.42 14.66 -25.66
C GLY A 19 -7.87 13.23 -26.00
N LYS A 20 -7.28 12.21 -25.40
CA LYS A 20 -7.60 10.79 -25.63
C LYS A 20 -8.37 10.21 -24.44
N GLU A 21 -9.40 9.41 -24.73
CA GLU A 21 -10.08 8.58 -23.74
C GLU A 21 -9.44 7.21 -23.66
N LYS A 22 -9.11 6.78 -22.45
CA LYS A 22 -8.51 5.48 -22.14
C LYS A 22 -9.05 4.93 -20.83
N TYR A 23 -8.56 3.77 -20.42
CA TYR A 23 -8.98 3.05 -19.22
C TYR A 23 -7.78 2.64 -18.37
N VAL A 24 -7.98 2.67 -17.04
CA VAL A 24 -7.09 2.05 -16.06
C VAL A 24 -7.93 1.13 -15.17
N TYR A 25 -7.38 -0.03 -14.82
CA TYR A 25 -8.00 -0.99 -13.93
C TYR A 25 -7.42 -0.87 -12.53
N SER A 26 -8.27 -0.90 -11.51
CA SER A 26 -7.81 -0.83 -10.12
C SER A 26 -8.54 -1.82 -9.23
N LYS A 27 -7.77 -2.53 -8.38
CA LYS A 27 -8.35 -3.33 -7.30
C LYS A 27 -8.70 -2.44 -6.12
N LEU A 28 -9.93 -2.57 -5.61
CA LEU A 28 -10.41 -1.83 -4.45
C LEU A 28 -10.05 -2.57 -3.15
N GLU A 29 -8.88 -2.31 -2.61
CA GLU A 29 -8.36 -3.01 -1.43
C GLU A 29 -9.00 -2.57 -0.10
N SER A 30 -9.78 -1.49 -0.12
CA SER A 30 -10.65 -1.09 0.99
C SER A 30 -11.78 -2.09 1.27
N TYR A 31 -12.05 -3.03 0.36
CA TYR A 31 -13.00 -4.13 0.57
C TYR A 31 -12.45 -5.28 1.42
N ASN A 32 -11.19 -5.24 1.83
CA ASN A 32 -10.67 -6.11 2.87
C ASN A 32 -11.25 -5.73 4.25
N ILE A 33 -11.15 -6.63 5.21
CA ILE A 33 -11.87 -6.59 6.49
C ILE A 33 -11.54 -5.34 7.35
N THR A 34 -10.30 -4.86 7.33
CA THR A 34 -9.90 -3.62 8.02
C THR A 34 -9.80 -2.42 7.07
N GLY A 35 -10.22 -2.59 5.82
CA GLY A 35 -10.25 -1.55 4.83
C GLY A 35 -8.89 -1.25 4.19
N SER A 36 -7.98 -2.23 4.08
CA SER A 36 -6.73 -2.03 3.33
C SER A 36 -6.11 -3.30 2.77
N ILE A 37 -5.21 -3.11 1.81
CA ILE A 37 -4.39 -4.17 1.20
C ILE A 37 -3.51 -4.93 2.22
N LYS A 38 -3.25 -4.32 3.39
CA LYS A 38 -2.40 -4.91 4.43
C LYS A 38 -3.05 -6.08 5.16
N ASP A 39 -4.35 -6.28 5.04
CA ASP A 39 -5.02 -7.47 5.55
C ASP A 39 -4.46 -8.75 4.92
N ARG A 40 -4.13 -8.68 3.63
CA ARG A 40 -3.47 -9.78 2.91
C ARG A 40 -2.13 -10.14 3.54
N VAL A 41 -1.32 -9.11 3.80
CA VAL A 41 0.02 -9.24 4.39
C VAL A 41 -0.05 -9.79 5.80
N ALA A 42 -0.86 -9.19 6.67
CA ALA A 42 -1.01 -9.60 8.06
C ALA A 42 -1.51 -11.05 8.18
N TYR A 43 -2.51 -11.42 7.37
CA TYR A 43 -3.05 -12.77 7.37
C TYR A 43 -1.99 -13.81 6.95
N TYR A 44 -1.25 -13.57 5.87
CA TYR A 44 -0.24 -14.51 5.40
C TYR A 44 0.94 -14.64 6.36
N ILE A 45 1.42 -13.52 6.92
CA ILE A 45 2.49 -13.55 7.93
C ILE A 45 2.07 -14.39 9.15
N ILE A 46 0.89 -14.14 9.69
CA ILE A 46 0.38 -14.87 10.86
C ILE A 46 0.14 -16.34 10.52
N LYS A 47 -0.55 -16.64 9.42
CA LYS A 47 -0.87 -18.00 8.98
C LYS A 47 0.39 -18.86 8.81
N GLU A 48 1.39 -18.34 8.10
CA GLU A 48 2.63 -19.09 7.88
C GLU A 48 3.45 -19.19 9.19
N ALA A 49 3.44 -18.16 10.05
CA ALA A 49 4.10 -18.25 11.35
C ALA A 49 3.49 -19.32 12.25
N TYR A 50 2.18 -19.49 12.24
CA TYR A 50 1.51 -20.59 12.94
C TYR A 50 1.88 -21.96 12.36
N LYS A 51 1.86 -22.08 11.04
CA LYS A 51 2.24 -23.32 10.33
C LYS A 51 3.68 -23.72 10.63
N GLU A 52 4.59 -22.75 10.68
CA GLU A 52 6.01 -22.93 11.02
C GLU A 52 6.27 -23.06 12.54
N LYS A 53 5.24 -23.00 13.37
CA LYS A 53 5.32 -23.00 14.85
C LYS A 53 6.13 -21.85 15.46
N LYS A 54 6.38 -20.79 14.70
CA LYS A 54 7.04 -19.54 15.16
C LYS A 54 6.11 -18.66 15.97
N LEU A 55 4.81 -18.75 15.72
CA LEU A 55 3.76 -18.07 16.47
C LEU A 55 2.84 -19.10 17.12
N LYS A 56 2.49 -18.90 18.38
CA LYS A 56 1.57 -19.73 19.17
C LYS A 56 0.44 -18.88 19.73
N LYS A 57 -0.71 -19.48 20.03
CA LYS A 57 -1.84 -18.80 20.68
C LYS A 57 -1.37 -18.14 21.98
N GLY A 58 -1.78 -16.88 22.22
CA GLY A 58 -1.37 -16.10 23.37
C GLY A 58 0.02 -15.46 23.29
N MET A 59 0.86 -15.86 22.33
CA MET A 59 2.14 -15.19 22.08
C MET A 59 1.91 -13.82 21.49
N SER A 60 2.60 -12.80 21.98
CA SER A 60 2.46 -11.43 21.47
C SER A 60 3.02 -11.29 20.07
N ILE A 61 2.32 -10.51 19.22
CA ILE A 61 2.78 -10.08 17.91
C ILE A 61 3.30 -8.65 18.02
N VAL A 62 4.46 -8.37 17.45
CA VAL A 62 5.09 -7.05 17.42
C VAL A 62 5.32 -6.60 16.00
N GLU A 63 5.11 -5.30 15.71
CA GLU A 63 5.47 -4.71 14.41
C GLU A 63 5.83 -3.24 14.53
N ALA A 64 6.72 -2.80 13.63
CA ALA A 64 7.07 -1.40 13.36
C ALA A 64 6.35 -0.94 12.09
N THR A 65 5.46 0.05 12.19
CA THR A 65 4.65 0.47 11.04
C THR A 65 4.13 1.89 11.17
N SER A 66 3.91 2.56 10.04
CA SER A 66 3.23 3.85 9.96
C SER A 66 1.69 3.76 9.93
N GLY A 67 1.09 2.54 9.90
CA GLY A 67 -0.37 2.51 9.97
C GLY A 67 -1.10 1.23 9.57
N ASN A 68 -1.44 1.06 8.30
CA ASN A 68 -2.36 -0.02 7.85
C ASN A 68 -1.93 -1.43 8.27
N THR A 69 -0.63 -1.72 8.27
CA THR A 69 -0.13 -3.03 8.75
C THR A 69 -0.42 -3.22 10.24
N GLY A 70 -0.26 -2.16 11.04
CA GLY A 70 -0.59 -2.19 12.46
C GLY A 70 -2.08 -2.46 12.69
N ILE A 71 -2.96 -1.81 11.95
CA ILE A 71 -4.42 -2.04 12.01
C ILE A 71 -4.73 -3.50 11.67
N SER A 72 -4.19 -3.99 10.55
CA SER A 72 -4.43 -5.35 10.09
C SER A 72 -3.91 -6.40 11.08
N LEU A 73 -2.69 -6.22 11.61
CA LEU A 73 -2.15 -7.12 12.63
C LEU A 73 -2.95 -7.07 13.93
N SER A 74 -3.45 -5.89 14.34
CA SER A 74 -4.29 -5.75 15.53
C SER A 74 -5.60 -6.52 15.38
N ALA A 75 -6.27 -6.39 14.25
CA ALA A 75 -7.50 -7.13 13.95
C ALA A 75 -7.26 -8.65 13.88
N MET A 76 -6.20 -9.07 13.19
CA MET A 76 -5.83 -10.50 13.08
C MET A 76 -5.38 -11.07 14.44
N GLY A 77 -4.62 -10.30 15.22
CA GLY A 77 -4.23 -10.70 16.57
C GLY A 77 -5.44 -10.93 17.47
N ALA A 78 -6.41 -10.01 17.45
CA ALA A 78 -7.67 -10.18 18.17
C ALA A 78 -8.43 -11.45 17.72
N PHE A 79 -8.50 -11.70 16.41
CA PHE A 79 -9.16 -12.88 15.84
C PHE A 79 -8.47 -14.21 16.24
N PHE A 80 -7.15 -14.26 16.23
CA PHE A 80 -6.37 -15.46 16.55
C PHE A 80 -6.08 -15.63 18.05
N GLY A 81 -6.39 -14.63 18.89
CA GLY A 81 -6.13 -14.63 20.32
C GLY A 81 -4.66 -14.35 20.67
N ASN A 82 -4.02 -13.48 19.91
CA ASN A 82 -2.66 -13.00 20.12
C ASN A 82 -2.66 -11.52 20.52
N PRO A 83 -2.12 -11.13 21.66
CA PRO A 83 -1.90 -9.72 21.98
C PRO A 83 -1.01 -9.06 20.92
N VAL A 84 -1.29 -7.80 20.59
CA VAL A 84 -0.51 -7.06 19.57
C VAL A 84 0.09 -5.81 20.21
N HIS A 85 1.37 -5.56 19.91
CA HIS A 85 2.06 -4.34 20.29
C HIS A 85 2.68 -3.70 19.03
N ILE A 86 2.20 -2.50 18.71
CA ILE A 86 2.64 -1.73 17.55
C ILE A 86 3.52 -0.58 18.01
N PHE A 87 4.67 -0.46 17.35
CA PHE A 87 5.55 0.71 17.44
C PHE A 87 5.35 1.53 16.18
N MET A 88 5.09 2.82 16.33
CA MET A 88 4.80 3.69 15.18
C MET A 88 5.24 5.13 15.42
N PRO A 89 5.48 5.91 14.34
CA PRO A 89 5.77 7.32 14.45
C PRO A 89 4.54 8.10 14.95
N ASP A 90 4.78 9.21 15.66
CA ASP A 90 3.71 10.06 16.21
C ASP A 90 3.13 11.07 15.21
N TRP A 91 3.74 11.23 14.04
CA TRP A 91 3.30 12.17 12.98
C TRP A 91 2.35 11.56 11.94
N VAL A 92 1.82 10.37 12.21
CA VAL A 92 0.79 9.73 11.39
C VAL A 92 -0.62 10.13 11.82
N SER A 93 -1.62 9.83 10.98
CA SER A 93 -3.01 10.19 11.29
C SER A 93 -3.51 9.53 12.58
N GLU A 94 -4.24 10.30 13.40
CA GLU A 94 -4.79 9.85 14.69
C GLU A 94 -5.77 8.67 14.54
N GLU A 95 -6.49 8.61 13.43
CA GLU A 95 -7.47 7.56 13.14
C GLU A 95 -6.85 6.18 13.26
N ARG A 96 -5.60 6.02 12.81
CA ARG A 96 -4.90 4.75 12.86
C ARG A 96 -4.69 4.24 14.28
N VAL A 97 -4.25 5.13 15.17
CA VAL A 97 -4.06 4.81 16.60
C VAL A 97 -5.39 4.42 17.22
N LYS A 98 -6.45 5.21 16.97
CA LYS A 98 -7.80 4.96 17.51
C LYS A 98 -8.34 3.60 17.04
N ILE A 99 -8.15 3.25 15.77
CA ILE A 99 -8.59 1.95 15.23
C ILE A 99 -7.82 0.78 15.88
N MET A 100 -6.49 0.88 16.02
CA MET A 100 -5.71 -0.17 16.70
C MET A 100 -6.13 -0.38 18.14
N ASN A 101 -6.40 0.71 18.88
CA ASN A 101 -6.89 0.65 20.26
C ASN A 101 -8.25 -0.05 20.35
N MET A 102 -9.13 0.09 19.34
CA MET A 102 -10.41 -0.64 19.33
C MET A 102 -10.24 -2.15 19.24
N TYR A 103 -9.12 -2.64 18.67
CA TYR A 103 -8.75 -4.06 18.67
C TYR A 103 -7.93 -4.45 19.92
N ASN A 104 -7.85 -3.58 20.93
CA ASN A 104 -7.07 -3.79 22.16
C ASN A 104 -5.56 -4.01 21.91
N ALA A 105 -5.02 -3.45 20.83
CA ALA A 105 -3.59 -3.44 20.58
C ALA A 105 -2.92 -2.37 21.45
N LYS A 106 -1.72 -2.67 21.96
CA LYS A 106 -0.87 -1.65 22.58
C LYS A 106 -0.16 -0.87 21.47
N VAL A 107 -0.16 0.45 21.56
CA VAL A 107 0.55 1.33 20.61
C VAL A 107 1.58 2.16 21.36
N THR A 108 2.82 2.12 20.90
CA THR A 108 3.91 3.00 21.36
C THR A 108 4.26 3.98 20.26
N LEU A 109 4.09 5.27 20.53
CA LEU A 109 4.41 6.35 19.62
C LEU A 109 5.84 6.82 19.85
N ILE A 110 6.57 7.10 18.77
CA ILE A 110 7.96 7.54 18.79
C ILE A 110 8.08 8.78 17.93
N SER A 111 8.61 9.88 18.50
CA SER A 111 8.76 11.14 17.81
C SER A 111 10.02 11.17 16.95
N ARG A 112 10.12 12.22 16.10
CA ARG A 112 11.31 12.48 15.29
C ARG A 112 12.53 12.78 16.16
N GLU A 113 12.33 13.53 17.27
CA GLU A 113 13.39 13.89 18.22
C GLU A 113 13.93 12.65 18.95
N GLN A 114 13.10 11.63 19.13
CA GLN A 114 13.50 10.35 19.71
C GLN A 114 14.28 9.45 18.75
N GLY A 115 14.37 9.79 17.46
CA GLY A 115 15.14 9.06 16.46
C GLY A 115 14.33 8.60 15.25
N GLY A 116 13.08 9.03 15.13
CA GLY A 116 12.24 8.81 13.95
C GLY A 116 11.95 7.34 13.66
N PHE A 117 11.73 7.00 12.38
CA PHE A 117 11.31 5.65 12.00
C PHE A 117 12.39 4.59 12.28
N LYS A 118 13.67 4.97 12.25
CA LYS A 118 14.76 4.06 12.64
C LYS A 118 14.58 3.59 14.09
N LYS A 119 14.28 4.50 15.00
CA LYS A 119 14.00 4.17 16.41
C LYS A 119 12.75 3.30 16.56
N VAL A 120 11.72 3.53 15.75
CA VAL A 120 10.52 2.66 15.71
C VAL A 120 10.90 1.20 15.42
N LEU A 121 11.79 0.98 14.44
CA LEU A 121 12.28 -0.36 14.07
C LEU A 121 13.13 -1.00 15.19
N GLU A 122 14.03 -0.21 15.78
CA GLU A 122 14.91 -0.66 16.87
C GLU A 122 14.11 -1.07 18.12
N ASP A 123 13.18 -0.22 18.58
CA ASP A 123 12.37 -0.49 19.76
C ASP A 123 11.43 -1.68 19.57
N ALA A 124 10.84 -1.84 18.38
CA ALA A 124 10.03 -3.01 18.06
C ALA A 124 10.87 -4.30 18.14
N TYR A 125 12.09 -4.28 17.59
CA TYR A 125 13.00 -5.41 17.65
C TYR A 125 13.42 -5.74 19.08
N GLU A 126 13.88 -4.75 19.85
CA GLU A 126 14.31 -4.93 21.24
C GLU A 126 13.18 -5.47 22.11
N TYR A 127 11.98 -4.90 21.95
CA TYR A 127 10.80 -5.38 22.68
C TYR A 127 10.48 -6.83 22.34
N ALA A 128 10.51 -7.19 21.05
CA ALA A 128 10.22 -8.54 20.61
C ALA A 128 11.23 -9.56 21.18
N MET A 129 12.51 -9.23 21.20
CA MET A 129 13.56 -10.08 21.76
C MET A 129 13.41 -10.24 23.29
N LYS A 130 13.23 -9.12 24.00
CA LYS A 130 13.10 -9.11 25.46
C LYS A 130 11.88 -9.89 25.96
N ASN A 131 10.78 -9.86 25.22
CA ASN A 131 9.50 -10.44 25.63
C ASN A 131 9.20 -11.78 24.94
N ASN A 132 10.17 -12.36 24.20
CA ASN A 132 9.96 -13.58 23.41
C ASN A 132 8.69 -13.50 22.55
N ALA A 133 8.47 -12.33 21.90
CA ALA A 133 7.32 -12.06 21.07
C ALA A 133 7.63 -12.33 19.57
N PHE A 134 6.60 -12.61 18.80
CA PHE A 134 6.73 -12.77 17.36
C PHE A 134 6.82 -11.41 16.66
N TYR A 135 7.98 -11.08 16.12
CA TYR A 135 8.17 -9.87 15.29
C TYR A 135 7.80 -10.17 13.85
N ALA A 136 6.76 -9.52 13.32
CA ALA A 136 6.22 -9.83 11.99
C ALA A 136 7.14 -9.38 10.84
N LYS A 137 7.95 -8.32 11.03
CA LYS A 137 9.02 -7.86 10.12
C LYS A 137 8.55 -7.59 8.68
N GLN A 138 7.51 -6.79 8.50
CA GLN A 138 6.88 -6.56 7.18
C GLN A 138 7.86 -6.18 6.05
N PHE A 139 8.97 -5.52 6.37
CA PHE A 139 9.98 -5.07 5.39
C PHE A 139 11.00 -6.14 4.97
N GLU A 140 11.00 -7.28 5.66
CA GLU A 140 11.95 -8.39 5.44
C GLU A 140 11.25 -9.73 5.21
N ASN A 141 9.99 -9.87 5.65
CA ASN A 141 9.25 -11.13 5.65
C ASN A 141 8.77 -11.48 4.23
N LYS A 142 9.28 -12.58 3.69
CA LYS A 142 8.91 -13.07 2.35
C LYS A 142 7.43 -13.44 2.22
N ASN A 143 6.74 -13.70 3.32
CA ASN A 143 5.29 -13.95 3.32
C ASN A 143 4.48 -12.71 2.92
N ASN A 144 5.07 -11.52 3.01
CA ASN A 144 4.49 -10.30 2.43
C ASN A 144 4.42 -10.40 0.89
N ILE A 145 5.50 -10.85 0.23
CA ILE A 145 5.50 -11.09 -1.22
C ILE A 145 4.52 -12.22 -1.56
N LEU A 146 4.58 -13.33 -0.80
CA LEU A 146 3.73 -14.50 -1.02
C LEU A 146 2.24 -14.15 -0.94
N ALA A 147 1.84 -13.29 -0.01
CA ALA A 147 0.46 -12.82 0.11
C ALA A 147 -0.05 -12.21 -1.21
N HIS A 148 0.75 -11.37 -1.86
CA HIS A 148 0.37 -10.72 -3.11
C HIS A 148 0.51 -11.60 -4.33
N TYR A 149 1.49 -12.51 -4.33
CA TYR A 149 1.64 -13.51 -5.38
C TYR A 149 0.44 -14.47 -5.42
N GLU A 150 0.04 -15.01 -4.26
CA GLU A 150 -1.04 -16.01 -4.14
C GLU A 150 -2.44 -15.41 -4.19
N THR A 151 -2.59 -14.11 -3.92
CA THR A 151 -3.91 -13.47 -3.89
C THR A 151 -4.01 -12.35 -4.90
N THR A 152 -3.43 -11.17 -4.68
CA THR A 152 -3.61 -10.00 -5.54
C THR A 152 -3.25 -10.26 -7.00
N GLY A 153 -2.09 -10.86 -7.25
CA GLY A 153 -1.64 -11.18 -8.61
C GLY A 153 -2.51 -12.26 -9.27
N LYS A 154 -2.90 -13.28 -8.50
CA LYS A 154 -3.81 -14.32 -8.97
C LYS A 154 -5.18 -13.75 -9.33
N GLU A 155 -5.76 -12.93 -8.45
CA GLU A 155 -7.06 -12.28 -8.69
C GLU A 155 -7.03 -11.37 -9.93
N ILE A 156 -5.94 -10.63 -10.16
CA ILE A 156 -5.77 -9.81 -11.38
C ILE A 156 -5.82 -10.69 -12.63
N LEU A 157 -5.13 -11.84 -12.63
CA LEU A 157 -5.17 -12.77 -13.76
C LEU A 157 -6.55 -13.41 -13.95
N GLU A 158 -7.25 -13.74 -12.87
CA GLU A 158 -8.61 -14.28 -12.94
C GLU A 158 -9.62 -13.26 -13.51
N GLN A 159 -9.43 -11.98 -13.18
CA GLN A 159 -10.32 -10.89 -13.61
C GLN A 159 -10.03 -10.38 -15.03
N LEU A 160 -8.78 -10.37 -15.48
CA LEU A 160 -8.38 -9.77 -16.76
C LEU A 160 -7.71 -10.75 -17.75
N GLY A 161 -7.33 -11.94 -17.30
CA GLY A 161 -6.59 -12.91 -18.11
C GLY A 161 -5.24 -12.35 -18.57
N ASN A 162 -4.83 -12.76 -19.77
CA ASN A 162 -3.55 -12.35 -20.40
C ASN A 162 -3.58 -10.94 -21.00
N LYS A 163 -4.61 -10.14 -20.74
CA LYS A 163 -4.76 -8.78 -21.32
C LYS A 163 -3.99 -7.71 -20.52
N VAL A 164 -3.32 -8.08 -19.42
CA VAL A 164 -2.53 -7.17 -18.63
C VAL A 164 -1.25 -6.80 -19.37
N GLY A 165 -1.11 -5.52 -19.74
CA GLY A 165 0.09 -4.96 -20.35
C GLY A 165 1.07 -4.39 -19.33
N GLY A 166 0.57 -3.85 -18.20
CA GLY A 166 1.39 -3.29 -17.14
C GLY A 166 0.73 -3.30 -15.77
N PHE A 167 1.56 -3.36 -14.74
CA PHE A 167 1.17 -3.19 -13.35
C PHE A 167 1.93 -2.03 -12.71
N VAL A 168 1.20 -1.14 -12.06
CA VAL A 168 1.74 0.08 -11.45
C VAL A 168 1.39 0.10 -9.97
N SER A 169 2.38 0.30 -9.09
CA SER A 169 2.12 0.42 -7.65
C SER A 169 3.22 1.19 -6.93
N GLY A 170 2.81 1.98 -5.93
CA GLY A 170 3.73 2.60 -4.98
C GLY A 170 4.47 1.56 -4.15
N ILE A 171 5.71 1.91 -3.78
CA ILE A 171 6.54 1.08 -2.92
C ILE A 171 6.54 1.64 -1.49
N GLY A 172 5.83 0.92 -0.58
CA GLY A 172 6.08 0.97 0.85
C GLY A 172 6.98 -0.21 1.20
N THR A 173 6.43 -1.32 1.67
CA THR A 173 7.24 -2.53 1.91
C THR A 173 7.78 -3.20 0.64
N GLY A 174 7.17 -2.93 -0.52
CA GLY A 174 7.50 -3.59 -1.79
C GLY A 174 6.74 -4.88 -2.07
N GLY A 175 6.10 -5.48 -1.05
CA GLY A 175 5.43 -6.78 -1.18
C GLY A 175 4.40 -6.83 -2.30
N THR A 176 3.57 -5.80 -2.43
CA THR A 176 2.53 -5.71 -3.48
C THR A 176 3.15 -5.75 -4.87
N LEU A 177 4.09 -4.82 -5.13
CA LEU A 177 4.70 -4.73 -6.47
C LEU A 177 5.42 -6.01 -6.84
N ILE A 178 6.28 -6.53 -5.96
CA ILE A 178 7.09 -7.71 -6.22
C ILE A 178 6.25 -8.99 -6.33
N GLY A 179 5.26 -9.15 -5.44
CA GLY A 179 4.39 -10.33 -5.47
C GLY A 179 3.53 -10.40 -6.72
N VAL A 180 2.89 -9.27 -7.09
CA VAL A 180 2.08 -9.18 -8.31
C VAL A 180 2.96 -9.34 -9.55
N ALA A 181 4.11 -8.66 -9.60
CA ALA A 181 5.05 -8.77 -10.72
C ALA A 181 5.47 -10.22 -10.99
N LYS A 182 5.84 -10.97 -9.95
CA LYS A 182 6.18 -12.39 -10.08
C LYS A 182 5.04 -13.19 -10.69
N ARG A 183 3.82 -12.99 -10.17
CA ARG A 183 2.65 -13.75 -10.64
C ARG A 183 2.28 -13.42 -12.09
N LEU A 184 2.33 -12.15 -12.49
CA LEU A 184 2.00 -11.73 -13.85
C LEU A 184 3.05 -12.18 -14.86
N LYS A 185 4.33 -12.07 -14.51
CA LYS A 185 5.44 -12.47 -15.41
C LYS A 185 5.52 -13.98 -15.64
N GLU A 186 5.00 -14.82 -14.77
CA GLU A 186 4.85 -16.26 -15.03
C GLU A 186 3.89 -16.57 -16.19
N THR A 187 2.92 -15.69 -16.42
CA THR A 187 1.93 -15.86 -17.48
C THR A 187 2.30 -15.08 -18.75
N ASN A 188 2.95 -13.93 -18.60
CA ASN A 188 3.39 -13.08 -19.70
C ASN A 188 4.64 -12.27 -19.28
N ASP A 189 5.81 -12.68 -19.74
CA ASP A 189 7.09 -12.02 -19.44
C ASP A 189 7.16 -10.56 -19.95
N ASN A 190 6.32 -10.19 -20.91
CA ASN A 190 6.31 -8.84 -21.49
C ASN A 190 5.55 -7.82 -20.62
N VAL A 191 4.85 -8.25 -19.57
CA VAL A 191 4.15 -7.33 -18.65
C VAL A 191 5.15 -6.35 -18.05
N LYS A 192 4.86 -5.05 -18.20
CA LYS A 192 5.69 -3.98 -17.65
C LYS A 192 5.35 -3.70 -16.20
N ILE A 193 6.37 -3.58 -15.38
CA ILE A 193 6.25 -3.33 -13.93
C ILE A 193 6.80 -1.95 -13.62
N TYR A 194 5.89 -1.05 -13.26
CA TYR A 194 6.24 0.32 -12.92
C TYR A 194 6.05 0.55 -11.42
N ALA A 195 7.15 0.94 -10.78
CA ALA A 195 7.12 1.41 -9.40
C ALA A 195 6.83 2.91 -9.37
N LEU A 196 6.26 3.41 -8.29
CA LEU A 196 6.28 4.84 -8.01
C LEU A 196 6.80 5.11 -6.60
N GLU A 197 7.44 6.25 -6.45
CA GLU A 197 7.91 6.80 -5.19
C GLU A 197 7.63 8.32 -5.12
N PRO A 198 7.57 8.91 -3.92
CA PRO A 198 7.41 10.36 -3.79
C PRO A 198 8.59 11.12 -4.38
N ASP A 199 8.32 12.25 -5.05
CA ASP A 199 9.35 13.11 -5.66
C ASP A 199 10.35 13.68 -4.64
N LYS A 200 9.92 13.82 -3.38
CA LYS A 200 10.78 14.27 -2.28
C LYS A 200 11.66 13.16 -1.67
N MET A 201 11.36 11.89 -1.97
CA MET A 201 12.08 10.73 -1.44
C MET A 201 12.41 9.70 -2.52
N PRO A 202 13.15 10.08 -3.57
CA PRO A 202 13.48 9.20 -4.70
C PRO A 202 14.65 8.25 -4.36
N LEU A 203 14.47 7.41 -3.33
CA LEU A 203 15.51 6.48 -2.87
C LEU A 203 15.80 5.36 -3.84
N LEU A 204 14.77 4.78 -4.45
CA LEU A 204 14.95 3.68 -5.38
C LEU A 204 15.58 4.12 -6.70
N SER A 205 15.14 5.27 -7.24
CA SER A 205 15.59 5.79 -8.53
C SER A 205 16.89 6.60 -8.43
N GLN A 206 17.07 7.40 -7.36
CA GLN A 206 18.15 8.38 -7.28
C GLN A 206 19.07 8.22 -6.06
N ASN A 207 18.70 7.35 -5.11
CA ASN A 207 19.39 7.20 -3.81
C ASN A 207 19.49 8.54 -3.05
N LYS A 208 18.41 9.33 -3.05
CA LYS A 208 18.34 10.66 -2.45
C LYS A 208 17.10 10.84 -1.60
N ILE A 209 17.18 11.73 -0.62
CA ILE A 209 16.07 12.25 0.18
C ILE A 209 16.18 13.77 0.11
N PHE A 210 15.15 14.44 -0.43
CA PHE A 210 15.07 15.90 -0.50
C PHE A 210 14.23 16.49 0.62
N GLY A 211 13.41 15.68 1.28
CA GLY A 211 12.55 16.12 2.37
C GLY A 211 11.42 15.12 2.64
N GLU A 212 10.50 15.57 3.48
CA GLU A 212 9.33 14.80 3.86
C GLU A 212 8.24 14.87 2.80
N HIS A 213 7.51 13.79 2.65
CA HIS A 213 6.35 13.69 1.78
C HIS A 213 5.08 13.33 2.56
N LYS A 214 3.91 13.42 1.90
CA LYS A 214 2.58 13.22 2.48
C LYS A 214 1.85 12.00 1.95
N ILE A 215 2.49 11.21 1.09
CA ILE A 215 1.88 9.98 0.54
C ILE A 215 2.10 8.85 1.53
N GLU A 216 1.24 8.77 2.55
CA GLU A 216 1.34 7.74 3.58
C GLU A 216 1.23 6.32 3.01
N GLY A 217 2.05 5.42 3.54
CA GLY A 217 2.09 3.99 3.16
C GLY A 217 3.04 3.63 2.03
N ILE A 218 3.74 4.61 1.46
CA ILE A 218 4.85 4.42 0.51
C ILE A 218 5.99 5.39 0.83
N GLY A 219 7.19 5.12 0.32
CA GLY A 219 8.32 6.05 0.42
C GLY A 219 8.89 6.14 1.83
N ASP A 220 9.28 5.01 2.44
CA ASP A 220 10.05 5.01 3.69
C ASP A 220 11.48 5.54 3.44
N ASP A 221 12.18 5.99 4.49
CA ASP A 221 13.56 6.53 4.44
C ASP A 221 14.64 5.47 4.24
N PHE A 222 14.25 4.27 3.87
CA PHE A 222 15.12 3.14 3.52
C PHE A 222 14.49 2.27 2.43
N ILE A 223 15.31 1.47 1.77
CA ILE A 223 14.84 0.48 0.78
C ILE A 223 14.59 -0.85 1.51
N PRO A 224 13.34 -1.37 1.52
CA PRO A 224 13.03 -2.64 2.15
C PRO A 224 13.80 -3.82 1.54
N LYS A 225 14.23 -4.75 2.39
CA LYS A 225 15.04 -5.93 1.95
C LYS A 225 14.33 -6.85 0.96
N ILE A 226 13.00 -6.84 0.94
CA ILE A 226 12.23 -7.67 0.02
C ILE A 226 12.07 -7.06 -1.38
N VAL A 227 12.52 -5.82 -1.60
CA VAL A 227 12.43 -5.17 -2.90
C VAL A 227 13.54 -5.70 -3.81
N ASP A 228 13.14 -6.35 -4.90
CA ASP A 228 14.03 -6.72 -5.99
C ASP A 228 13.88 -5.71 -7.14
N LYS A 229 14.87 -4.84 -7.27
CA LYS A 229 14.89 -3.81 -8.33
C LYS A 229 14.91 -4.39 -9.75
N LYS A 230 15.36 -5.64 -9.92
CA LYS A 230 15.48 -6.28 -11.24
C LYS A 230 14.14 -6.55 -11.90
N VAL A 231 13.06 -6.64 -11.13
CA VAL A 231 11.72 -6.87 -11.67
C VAL A 231 11.03 -5.59 -12.10
N ILE A 232 11.61 -4.42 -11.78
CA ILE A 232 11.04 -3.09 -12.03
C ILE A 232 11.56 -2.56 -13.37
N ASP A 233 10.66 -2.34 -14.32
CA ASP A 233 11.01 -1.80 -15.63
C ASP A 233 11.21 -0.27 -15.59
N LYS A 234 10.43 0.46 -14.75
CA LYS A 234 10.52 1.92 -14.60
C LYS A 234 10.10 2.37 -13.21
N ILE A 235 10.73 3.45 -12.73
CA ILE A 235 10.33 4.12 -11.48
C ILE A 235 9.85 5.53 -11.83
N MET A 236 8.68 5.89 -11.32
CA MET A 236 8.02 7.17 -11.55
C MET A 236 8.01 8.00 -10.26
N LEU A 237 8.25 9.30 -10.38
CA LEU A 237 8.21 10.23 -9.26
C LEU A 237 6.86 10.94 -9.25
N ILE A 238 6.16 10.92 -8.11
CA ILE A 238 4.85 11.55 -7.95
C ILE A 238 4.91 12.59 -6.84
N ASN A 239 4.42 13.78 -7.15
CA ASN A 239 4.29 14.86 -6.18
C ASN A 239 3.16 14.58 -5.19
N ASP A 240 3.41 14.85 -3.90
CA ASP A 240 2.46 14.53 -2.83
C ASP A 240 1.16 15.36 -2.91
N ASN A 241 1.24 16.65 -3.21
CA ASN A 241 0.03 17.47 -3.36
C ASN A 241 -0.78 17.08 -4.60
N ASP A 242 -0.12 16.67 -5.67
CA ASP A 242 -0.78 16.16 -6.88
C ASP A 242 -1.50 14.83 -6.60
N ALA A 243 -0.87 13.93 -5.83
CA ALA A 243 -1.49 12.70 -5.35
C ALA A 243 -2.74 12.97 -4.49
N ILE A 244 -2.64 13.90 -3.54
CA ILE A 244 -3.76 14.34 -2.69
C ILE A 244 -4.90 14.89 -3.55
N ASN A 245 -4.60 15.78 -4.50
CA ASN A 245 -5.60 16.35 -5.41
C ASN A 245 -6.28 15.27 -6.26
N MET A 246 -5.52 14.28 -6.75
CA MET A 246 -6.10 13.18 -7.52
C MET A 246 -7.03 12.32 -6.65
N SER A 247 -6.67 12.03 -5.40
CA SER A 247 -7.55 11.28 -4.48
C SER A 247 -8.86 12.02 -4.21
N LYS A 248 -8.80 13.34 -4.03
CA LYS A 248 -9.99 14.20 -3.91
C LYS A 248 -10.81 14.19 -5.20
N LYS A 249 -10.16 14.27 -6.35
CA LYS A 249 -10.82 14.22 -7.66
C LYS A 249 -11.53 12.89 -7.88
N ILE A 250 -10.94 11.77 -7.48
CA ILE A 250 -11.60 10.46 -7.50
C ILE A 250 -12.88 10.49 -6.66
N ALA A 251 -12.81 11.05 -5.45
CA ALA A 251 -13.97 11.16 -4.58
C ALA A 251 -15.06 12.07 -5.16
N ILE A 252 -14.69 13.23 -5.68
CA ILE A 252 -15.63 14.23 -6.21
C ILE A 252 -16.28 13.77 -7.53
N SER A 253 -15.48 13.21 -8.45
CA SER A 253 -15.96 12.86 -9.79
C SER A 253 -16.58 11.47 -9.88
N LEU A 254 -16.12 10.53 -9.06
CA LEU A 254 -16.52 9.12 -9.13
C LEU A 254 -17.24 8.61 -7.87
N GLY A 255 -17.34 9.42 -6.81
CA GLY A 255 -17.95 8.99 -5.54
C GLY A 255 -17.12 7.93 -4.78
N LEU A 256 -15.85 7.72 -5.14
CA LEU A 256 -14.97 6.72 -4.53
C LEU A 256 -14.03 7.37 -3.51
N GLY A 257 -14.25 7.12 -2.23
CA GLY A 257 -13.39 7.59 -1.14
C GLY A 257 -12.13 6.73 -1.02
N VAL A 258 -11.00 7.21 -1.51
CA VAL A 258 -9.71 6.49 -1.53
C VAL A 258 -8.62 7.24 -0.77
N GLY A 259 -7.59 6.51 -0.29
CA GLY A 259 -6.43 7.10 0.35
C GLY A 259 -5.47 7.82 -0.61
N ILE A 260 -4.49 8.55 -0.07
CA ILE A 260 -3.57 9.40 -0.85
C ILE A 260 -2.73 8.59 -1.84
N SER A 261 -2.25 7.42 -1.44
CA SER A 261 -1.48 6.54 -2.33
C SER A 261 -2.27 6.01 -3.53
N SER A 262 -3.61 5.98 -3.43
CA SER A 262 -4.48 5.63 -4.57
C SER A 262 -4.46 6.71 -5.65
N GLY A 263 -4.44 7.99 -5.26
CA GLY A 263 -4.27 9.11 -6.19
C GLY A 263 -2.92 9.06 -6.89
N ALA A 264 -1.85 8.79 -6.15
CA ALA A 264 -0.51 8.59 -6.71
C ALA A 264 -0.48 7.42 -7.71
N ASN A 265 -1.07 6.28 -7.34
CA ASN A 265 -1.17 5.10 -8.19
C ASN A 265 -1.96 5.40 -9.48
N LEU A 266 -3.06 6.14 -9.41
CA LEU A 266 -3.84 6.49 -10.60
C LEU A 266 -3.08 7.41 -11.54
N ILE A 267 -2.42 8.47 -11.03
CA ILE A 267 -1.58 9.36 -11.84
C ILE A 267 -0.50 8.55 -12.57
N ALA A 268 0.27 7.75 -11.83
CA ALA A 268 1.33 6.93 -12.40
C ALA A 268 0.78 5.94 -13.45
N SER A 269 -0.40 5.36 -13.22
CA SER A 269 -1.05 4.43 -14.14
C SER A 269 -1.50 5.10 -15.44
N ILE A 270 -2.02 6.34 -15.35
CA ILE A 270 -2.41 7.12 -16.54
C ILE A 270 -1.19 7.49 -17.37
N LEU A 271 -0.09 7.90 -16.72
CA LEU A 271 1.18 8.16 -17.41
C LEU A 271 1.76 6.88 -18.03
N ALA A 272 1.74 5.76 -17.34
CA ALA A 272 2.19 4.47 -17.87
C ALA A 272 1.37 4.04 -19.09
N ASN A 273 0.08 4.36 -19.12
CA ASN A 273 -0.83 4.03 -20.22
C ASN A 273 -0.57 4.84 -21.53
N GLU A 274 0.28 5.85 -21.47
CA GLU A 274 0.80 6.53 -22.68
C GLU A 274 1.96 5.77 -23.34
N GLU A 275 2.63 4.88 -22.60
CA GLU A 275 3.84 4.19 -23.01
C GLU A 275 3.64 2.68 -23.23
N ILE A 276 2.68 2.08 -22.56
CA ILE A 276 2.47 0.63 -22.51
C ILE A 276 1.23 0.25 -23.33
N ASN A 277 1.38 -0.80 -24.14
CA ASN A 277 0.25 -1.43 -24.84
C ASN A 277 -0.44 -2.47 -23.92
N GLY A 278 -1.77 -2.51 -23.96
CA GLY A 278 -2.57 -3.41 -23.14
C GLY A 278 -3.15 -2.75 -21.89
N ASN A 279 -3.81 -3.53 -21.07
CA ASN A 279 -4.49 -3.01 -19.88
C ASN A 279 -3.48 -2.64 -18.79
N ILE A 280 -3.56 -1.44 -18.28
CA ILE A 280 -2.80 -1.00 -17.10
C ILE A 280 -3.62 -1.29 -15.85
N VAL A 281 -3.00 -1.98 -14.91
CA VAL A 281 -3.60 -2.37 -13.64
C VAL A 281 -2.86 -1.71 -12.50
N THR A 282 -3.61 -1.26 -11.51
CA THR A 282 -3.08 -0.74 -10.24
C THR A 282 -3.91 -1.24 -9.06
N VAL A 283 -3.61 -0.73 -7.88
CA VAL A 283 -4.39 -0.95 -6.64
C VAL A 283 -4.77 0.38 -6.01
N PHE A 284 -5.96 0.45 -5.44
CA PHE A 284 -6.34 1.47 -4.47
C PHE A 284 -6.19 0.86 -3.08
N PRO A 285 -5.06 1.12 -2.39
CA PRO A 285 -4.63 0.34 -1.23
C PRO A 285 -5.55 0.44 -0.02
N ASP A 286 -6.25 1.56 0.15
CA ASP A 286 -7.17 1.81 1.26
C ASP A 286 -8.20 2.90 0.94
N ASP A 287 -9.04 3.24 1.94
CA ASP A 287 -10.05 4.28 1.85
C ASP A 287 -9.61 5.61 2.50
N ASN A 288 -10.42 6.65 2.30
CA ASN A 288 -10.18 8.00 2.81
C ASN A 288 -10.46 8.17 4.32
N LYS A 289 -11.13 7.22 4.97
CA LYS A 289 -11.56 7.35 6.39
C LYS A 289 -10.38 7.37 7.38
N LYS A 290 -9.22 6.91 6.95
CA LYS A 290 -7.99 6.89 7.75
C LYS A 290 -7.18 8.18 7.63
N TYR A 291 -7.69 9.19 6.92
CA TYR A 291 -6.98 10.42 6.56
C TYR A 291 -7.78 11.69 6.90
N LEU A 292 -8.81 11.59 7.75
CA LEU A 292 -9.70 12.71 8.05
C LEU A 292 -8.99 13.86 8.77
N SER A 293 -7.96 13.55 9.55
CA SER A 293 -7.09 14.53 10.22
C SER A 293 -5.92 15.02 9.36
N THR A 294 -5.87 14.66 8.07
CA THR A 294 -4.79 15.02 7.15
C THR A 294 -5.25 16.03 6.08
N GLU A 295 -4.30 16.47 5.25
CA GLU A 295 -4.60 17.36 4.11
C GLU A 295 -5.56 16.75 3.07
N LEU A 296 -5.90 15.47 3.16
CA LEU A 296 -6.91 14.87 2.30
C LEU A 296 -8.31 15.47 2.54
N SER A 297 -8.60 15.98 3.72
CA SER A 297 -9.86 16.67 4.06
C SER A 297 -9.86 18.17 3.74
N GLU A 298 -8.67 18.77 3.50
CA GLU A 298 -8.51 20.18 3.19
C GLU A 298 -8.93 20.52 1.74
N PRO A 299 -9.13 21.78 1.36
CA PRO A 299 -9.37 22.17 -0.03
C PRO A 299 -8.25 21.73 -0.98
N MET A 300 -8.58 21.50 -2.27
CA MET A 300 -7.57 21.18 -3.28
C MET A 300 -6.62 22.35 -3.49
N LYS A 301 -5.32 22.04 -3.60
CA LYS A 301 -4.27 23.03 -3.89
C LYS A 301 -4.10 23.14 -5.41
N TYR A 302 -4.32 24.30 -5.96
CA TYR A 302 -4.12 24.54 -7.39
C TYR A 302 -2.64 24.75 -7.72
N ASN A 303 -2.12 24.00 -8.70
CA ASN A 303 -0.86 24.27 -9.36
C ASN A 303 -0.97 23.79 -10.82
N LYS A 304 -0.69 24.68 -11.78
CA LYS A 304 -0.78 24.39 -13.22
C LYS A 304 0.08 23.20 -13.65
N GLU A 305 1.16 22.90 -12.92
CA GLU A 305 2.08 21.80 -13.20
C GLU A 305 1.50 20.44 -12.78
N TYR A 306 0.49 20.39 -11.92
CA TYR A 306 -0.07 19.13 -11.46
C TYR A 306 -0.73 18.36 -12.60
N ILE A 307 -0.39 17.08 -12.70
CA ILE A 307 -0.91 16.17 -13.71
C ILE A 307 -2.40 15.91 -13.46
N SER A 308 -2.83 15.86 -12.21
CA SER A 308 -4.23 15.71 -11.82
C SER A 308 -5.13 16.78 -12.46
N ASN A 309 -4.63 17.99 -12.70
CA ASN A 309 -5.39 19.06 -13.36
C ASN A 309 -5.62 18.81 -14.86
N LYS A 310 -4.78 17.99 -15.49
CA LYS A 310 -4.84 17.65 -16.92
C LYS A 310 -5.66 16.39 -17.21
N ILE A 311 -6.08 15.69 -16.15
CA ILE A 311 -6.85 14.46 -16.24
C ILE A 311 -8.32 14.75 -15.94
N GLU A 312 -9.21 14.30 -16.78
CA GLU A 312 -10.67 14.29 -16.56
C GLU A 312 -11.09 12.84 -16.24
N LEU A 313 -11.69 12.59 -15.09
CA LEU A 313 -12.27 11.31 -14.72
C LEU A 313 -13.72 11.28 -15.17
N LEU A 314 -14.12 10.30 -15.95
CA LEU A 314 -15.43 10.27 -16.62
C LEU A 314 -16.41 9.34 -15.88
N GLU A 315 -16.05 8.08 -15.74
CA GLU A 315 -16.91 7.04 -15.14
C GLU A 315 -16.09 5.86 -14.66
N TYR A 316 -16.70 4.96 -13.92
CA TYR A 316 -16.13 3.63 -13.64
C TYR A 316 -17.21 2.55 -13.66
N GLU A 317 -16.79 1.32 -13.85
CA GLU A 317 -17.63 0.13 -13.74
C GLU A 317 -16.90 -0.98 -13.01
N PHE A 318 -17.64 -1.87 -12.37
CA PHE A 318 -17.08 -3.10 -11.77
C PHE A 318 -16.82 -4.16 -12.84
N ILE A 319 -15.74 -4.93 -12.66
CA ILE A 319 -15.34 -6.03 -13.53
C ILE A 319 -15.57 -7.36 -12.81
#